data_bc89885871869257d7985ff3a7a3c67c
#
_entry.id   bc89885871869257d7985ff3a7a3c67c
#
_cell.length_a   1.000
_cell.length_b   1.000
_cell.length_c   1.000
_cell.angle_alpha   90.00
_cell.angle_beta   90.00
_cell.angle_gamma   90.00
#
_symmetry.space_group_name_H-M   'P 1'
#
loop_
_entity.id
_entity.type
_entity.pdbx_description
1 polymer ?
#
loop_
_entity_poly.entity_id
_entity_poly.type
_entity_poly.pdbx_seq_one_letter_code
_entity_poly.pdbx_strand_id
1 'polypeptide(L)'
;MRAPKLIFAFVVAGVCAAGISANHSSPDTSTLDRNSAKPSAAKPQPKTLCAKDERVIFSCPVKRPAKIVSVCASKDLSSDRGYLQYRFGLPGKIELEYPKDRKGSQEKFQYTHYFRAQFDLTAINFNIDGYEYSVFDDYNGEEKPVVSSEGVSVTAPGKPKEVSFVCRTKPITDYTDLQAVLSSGQE
;
A
#
# COMPACT_ATOMS: atom_id res chain seq x y z
N MET A 1 -18.54 -24.31 -5.21
CA MET A 1 -17.07 -24.16 -5.10
C MET A 1 -16.77 -23.65 -3.71
N ARG A 2 -15.96 -24.36 -2.94
CA ARG A 2 -15.78 -24.12 -1.50
C ARG A 2 -14.67 -23.09 -1.26
N ALA A 3 -14.96 -22.02 -0.52
CA ALA A 3 -13.98 -21.02 -0.06
C ALA A 3 -13.10 -21.61 1.06
N PRO A 4 -11.79 -21.29 1.12
CA PRO A 4 -10.95 -21.73 2.22
C PRO A 4 -11.18 -20.88 3.48
N LYS A 5 -11.48 -21.55 4.59
CA LYS A 5 -11.57 -20.97 5.93
C LYS A 5 -10.16 -20.68 6.45
N LEU A 6 -9.86 -19.41 6.75
CA LEU A 6 -8.70 -19.05 7.56
C LEU A 6 -9.00 -19.39 9.04
N ILE A 7 -8.26 -20.33 9.59
CA ILE A 7 -8.25 -20.67 11.01
C ILE A 7 -7.14 -19.87 11.68
N PHE A 8 -7.51 -18.97 12.58
CA PHE A 8 -6.58 -18.35 13.52
C PHE A 8 -6.39 -19.28 14.72
N ALA A 9 -5.18 -19.82 14.89
CA ALA A 9 -4.80 -20.54 16.09
C ALA A 9 -4.17 -19.57 17.10
N PHE A 10 -4.80 -19.39 18.25
CA PHE A 10 -4.22 -18.76 19.43
C PHE A 10 -3.35 -19.77 20.17
N VAL A 11 -2.07 -19.47 20.32
CA VAL A 11 -1.17 -20.19 21.23
C VAL A 11 -1.08 -19.43 22.53
N VAL A 12 -1.55 -20.05 23.60
CA VAL A 12 -1.44 -19.56 24.99
C VAL A 12 -0.10 -20.03 25.55
N ALA A 13 0.72 -19.10 26.01
CA ALA A 13 2.00 -19.37 26.65
C ALA A 13 1.78 -19.72 28.14
N GLY A 14 2.28 -20.88 28.54
CA GLY A 14 2.35 -21.32 29.93
C GLY A 14 3.55 -20.73 30.67
N VAL A 15 3.30 -20.24 31.86
CA VAL A 15 4.27 -19.77 32.86
C VAL A 15 4.81 -20.97 33.64
N CYS A 16 6.13 -21.08 33.81
CA CYS A 16 6.74 -21.89 34.86
C CYS A 16 7.81 -21.06 35.59
N ALA A 17 7.70 -21.06 36.91
CA ALA A 17 8.49 -20.33 37.88
C ALA A 17 9.62 -21.18 38.48
N ALA A 18 10.60 -20.46 39.02
CA ALA A 18 11.47 -20.71 40.17
C ALA A 18 12.70 -21.63 40.05
N GLY A 19 13.84 -21.05 40.45
CA GLY A 19 15.07 -21.72 40.82
C GLY A 19 16.14 -20.74 41.25
N ILE A 20 16.17 -20.42 42.55
CA ILE A 20 17.19 -19.58 43.21
C ILE A 20 18.43 -20.45 43.47
N SER A 21 19.63 -19.99 43.10
CA SER A 21 20.88 -20.38 43.74
C SER A 21 21.89 -19.27 43.64
N ALA A 22 22.26 -18.75 44.79
CA ALA A 22 23.33 -17.81 45.00
C ALA A 22 24.70 -18.51 44.97
N ASN A 23 25.68 -17.94 44.30
CA ASN A 23 27.09 -18.16 44.66
C ASN A 23 27.94 -16.91 44.39
N HIS A 24 28.59 -16.49 45.46
CA HIS A 24 29.56 -15.40 45.55
C HIS A 24 30.86 -15.76 44.80
N SER A 25 31.44 -14.83 44.09
CA SER A 25 32.88 -14.54 44.13
C SER A 25 33.22 -13.31 43.27
N SER A 26 34.10 -12.49 43.83
CA SER A 26 34.57 -11.16 43.44
C SER A 26 35.51 -11.11 42.24
N PRO A 27 36.12 -9.94 41.93
CA PRO A 27 35.92 -9.26 40.66
C PRO A 27 37.15 -9.37 39.76
N ASP A 28 36.97 -9.51 38.47
CA ASP A 28 38.02 -9.26 37.50
C ASP A 28 37.64 -8.12 36.57
N THR A 29 38.49 -7.12 36.62
CA THR A 29 38.54 -5.96 35.78
C THR A 29 38.92 -6.39 34.35
N SER A 30 37.99 -6.40 33.43
CA SER A 30 38.27 -6.56 32.01
C SER A 30 37.45 -5.59 31.20
N THR A 31 38.14 -4.57 30.71
CA THR A 31 37.94 -3.73 29.54
C THR A 31 36.59 -3.89 28.82
N LEU A 32 35.77 -2.83 28.91
CA LEU A 32 34.62 -2.57 28.12
C LEU A 32 34.99 -2.39 26.64
N ASP A 33 34.98 -3.44 25.88
CA ASP A 33 34.86 -3.34 24.42
C ASP A 33 33.40 -2.95 24.12
N ARG A 34 33.17 -1.65 24.05
CA ARG A 34 31.96 -1.07 23.41
C ARG A 34 32.05 -1.35 21.91
N ASN A 35 31.65 -2.54 21.52
CA ASN A 35 31.37 -2.82 20.14
C ASN A 35 30.04 -2.11 19.81
N SER A 36 30.18 -0.82 19.52
CA SER A 36 29.12 0.03 19.05
C SER A 36 28.77 -0.46 17.63
N ALA A 37 27.90 -1.44 17.54
CA ALA A 37 27.33 -1.85 16.27
C ALA A 37 26.61 -0.62 15.69
N LYS A 38 27.31 0.08 14.78
CA LYS A 38 26.76 1.15 13.95
C LYS A 38 25.48 0.61 13.31
N PRO A 39 24.34 1.30 13.48
CA PRO A 39 23.10 0.87 12.82
C PRO A 39 23.39 0.72 11.33
N SER A 40 23.28 -0.50 10.81
CA SER A 40 23.36 -0.75 9.39
C SER A 40 22.29 0.10 8.72
N ALA A 41 22.71 1.06 7.89
CA ALA A 41 21.78 1.88 7.13
C ALA A 41 20.92 0.94 6.30
N ALA A 42 19.64 0.80 6.68
CA ALA A 42 18.70 -0.02 5.96
C ALA A 42 18.70 0.46 4.50
N LYS A 43 18.94 -0.47 3.55
CA LYS A 43 18.85 -0.14 2.12
C LYS A 43 17.55 0.58 1.85
N PRO A 44 17.55 1.69 1.09
CA PRO A 44 16.33 2.39 0.74
C PRO A 44 15.33 1.39 0.17
N GLN A 45 14.20 1.22 0.81
CA GLN A 45 13.15 0.33 0.32
C GLN A 45 12.63 0.90 -1.00
N PRO A 46 12.45 0.07 -2.04
CA PRO A 46 11.85 0.55 -3.27
C PRO A 46 10.49 1.16 -2.94
N LYS A 47 10.21 2.32 -3.53
CA LYS A 47 8.96 3.05 -3.29
C LYS A 47 7.82 2.57 -4.19
N THR A 48 8.05 1.57 -5.05
CA THR A 48 7.09 1.08 -6.05
C THR A 48 7.22 -0.42 -6.28
N LEU A 49 6.10 -1.04 -6.72
CA LEU A 49 6.03 -2.42 -7.22
C LEU A 49 5.99 -2.47 -8.77
N CYS A 50 6.08 -1.31 -9.42
CA CYS A 50 6.13 -1.25 -10.87
C CYS A 50 7.50 -1.71 -11.38
N ALA A 51 7.52 -2.37 -12.54
CA ALA A 51 8.74 -2.76 -13.22
C ALA A 51 9.47 -1.52 -13.79
N LYS A 52 10.74 -1.66 -14.14
CA LYS A 52 11.56 -0.54 -14.65
C LYS A 52 11.09 0.00 -16.01
N ASP A 53 10.42 -0.82 -16.77
CA ASP A 53 9.84 -0.52 -18.08
C ASP A 53 8.40 -0.01 -18.00
N GLU A 54 7.83 0.08 -16.80
CA GLU A 54 6.49 0.61 -16.56
C GLU A 54 6.54 2.08 -16.10
N ARG A 55 5.43 2.80 -16.33
CA ARG A 55 5.13 4.10 -15.70
C ARG A 55 4.53 3.83 -14.32
N VAL A 56 4.90 4.65 -13.35
CA VAL A 56 4.28 4.64 -12.03
C VAL A 56 3.16 5.68 -12.03
N ILE A 57 1.93 5.22 -12.10
CA ILE A 57 0.75 6.10 -12.03
C ILE A 57 0.50 6.57 -10.60
N PHE A 58 0.59 5.64 -9.65
CA PHE A 58 0.53 5.93 -8.23
C PHE A 58 1.40 4.93 -7.49
N SER A 59 2.16 5.36 -6.48
CA SER A 59 2.80 4.40 -5.59
C SER A 59 3.21 5.00 -4.26
N CYS A 60 2.92 4.30 -3.17
CA CYS A 60 3.41 4.63 -1.85
C CYS A 60 3.55 3.43 -0.93
N PRO A 61 4.46 3.49 0.06
CA PRO A 61 4.43 2.59 1.21
C PRO A 61 3.28 2.99 2.14
N VAL A 62 2.41 2.04 2.51
CA VAL A 62 1.31 2.30 3.46
C VAL A 62 1.77 2.15 4.91
N LYS A 63 1.04 2.80 5.83
CA LYS A 63 1.40 2.82 7.26
C LYS A 63 1.25 1.43 7.89
N ARG A 64 0.14 0.76 7.62
CA ARG A 64 -0.18 -0.58 8.13
C ARG A 64 -1.10 -1.32 7.15
N PRO A 65 -0.78 -2.58 6.77
CA PRO A 65 0.51 -3.27 7.01
C PRO A 65 1.67 -2.57 6.30
N ALA A 66 2.92 -2.87 6.67
CA ALA A 66 4.10 -2.27 6.03
C ALA A 66 4.32 -2.83 4.61
N LYS A 67 3.45 -2.45 3.69
CA LYS A 67 3.42 -2.89 2.28
C LYS A 67 3.42 -1.69 1.34
N ILE A 68 3.49 -1.95 0.06
CA ILE A 68 3.43 -0.94 -0.99
C ILE A 68 2.14 -1.13 -1.78
N VAL A 69 1.45 -0.02 -2.04
CA VAL A 69 0.40 0.10 -3.05
C VAL A 69 1.04 0.66 -4.30
N SER A 70 0.74 0.12 -5.47
CA SER A 70 1.15 0.69 -6.75
C SER A 70 0.08 0.51 -7.81
N VAL A 71 -0.10 1.53 -8.65
CA VAL A 71 -0.79 1.44 -9.93
C VAL A 71 0.27 1.66 -11.00
N CYS A 72 0.46 0.66 -11.85
CA CYS A 72 1.51 0.58 -12.85
C CYS A 72 0.91 0.55 -14.25
N ALA A 73 1.48 1.26 -15.17
CA ALA A 73 1.05 1.31 -16.57
C ALA A 73 2.18 0.96 -17.52
N SER A 74 1.85 0.42 -18.69
CA SER A 74 2.80 0.37 -19.78
C SER A 74 3.16 1.77 -20.28
N LYS A 75 4.32 1.94 -20.89
CA LYS A 75 4.78 3.24 -21.40
C LYS A 75 3.93 3.77 -22.56
N ASP A 76 3.30 2.86 -23.31
CA ASP A 76 2.44 3.14 -24.44
C ASP A 76 0.94 3.16 -24.08
N LEU A 77 0.62 3.32 -22.79
CA LEU A 77 -0.76 3.39 -22.33
C LEU A 77 -1.55 4.47 -23.08
N SER A 78 -2.63 4.06 -23.72
CA SER A 78 -3.61 4.90 -24.43
C SER A 78 -4.99 4.26 -24.31
N SER A 79 -6.02 4.86 -24.88
CA SER A 79 -7.39 4.31 -24.86
C SER A 79 -7.51 2.93 -25.54
N ASP A 80 -6.63 2.63 -26.49
CA ASP A 80 -6.67 1.42 -27.32
C ASP A 80 -5.44 0.51 -27.16
N ARG A 81 -4.44 0.93 -26.40
CA ARG A 81 -3.17 0.20 -26.24
C ARG A 81 -2.63 0.26 -24.83
N GLY A 82 -1.70 -0.66 -24.56
CA GLY A 82 -1.04 -0.74 -23.29
C GLY A 82 -1.88 -1.44 -22.23
N TYR A 83 -1.55 -1.19 -20.97
CA TYR A 83 -2.23 -1.80 -19.84
C TYR A 83 -2.09 -0.93 -18.58
N LEU A 84 -2.99 -1.18 -17.63
CA LEU A 84 -2.94 -0.67 -16.26
C LEU A 84 -3.08 -1.84 -15.29
N GLN A 85 -2.29 -1.87 -14.22
CA GLN A 85 -2.37 -2.89 -13.17
C GLN A 85 -2.22 -2.27 -11.78
N TYR A 86 -3.09 -2.67 -10.87
CA TYR A 86 -2.94 -2.44 -9.43
C TYR A 86 -2.10 -3.55 -8.81
N ARG A 87 -1.18 -3.20 -7.92
CA ARG A 87 -0.36 -4.13 -7.16
C ARG A 87 -0.28 -3.73 -5.70
N PHE A 88 -0.37 -4.75 -4.83
CA PHE A 88 -0.23 -4.60 -3.39
C PHE A 88 0.67 -5.71 -2.84
N GLY A 89 1.62 -5.38 -1.97
CA GLY A 89 2.52 -6.35 -1.37
C GLY A 89 3.88 -5.78 -1.01
N LEU A 90 4.88 -6.64 -1.10
CA LEU A 90 6.30 -6.30 -0.87
C LEU A 90 7.09 -6.43 -2.17
N PRO A 91 8.23 -5.74 -2.30
CA PRO A 91 9.16 -5.99 -3.40
C PRO A 91 9.55 -7.47 -3.47
N GLY A 92 9.37 -8.07 -4.66
CA GLY A 92 9.59 -9.49 -4.88
C GLY A 92 8.51 -10.42 -4.33
N LYS A 93 7.47 -9.89 -3.66
CA LYS A 93 6.32 -10.67 -3.16
C LYS A 93 5.03 -9.86 -3.32
N ILE A 94 4.49 -9.83 -4.54
CA ILE A 94 3.18 -9.22 -4.81
C ILE A 94 2.10 -10.17 -4.26
N GLU A 95 1.22 -9.66 -3.40
CA GLU A 95 0.15 -10.44 -2.77
C GLU A 95 -1.17 -10.29 -3.52
N LEU A 96 -1.40 -9.13 -4.11
CA LEU A 96 -2.55 -8.84 -4.95
C LEU A 96 -2.09 -8.11 -6.20
N GLU A 97 -2.44 -8.64 -7.36
CA GLU A 97 -2.26 -8.01 -8.68
C GLU A 97 -3.58 -8.06 -9.43
N TYR A 98 -4.03 -6.92 -9.93
CA TYR A 98 -5.29 -6.81 -10.65
C TYR A 98 -5.23 -5.76 -11.77
N PRO A 99 -5.85 -6.04 -12.92
CA PRO A 99 -6.22 -7.39 -13.36
C PRO A 99 -4.97 -8.22 -13.65
N LYS A 100 -5.10 -9.54 -13.62
CA LYS A 100 -3.97 -10.43 -13.98
C LYS A 100 -3.68 -10.41 -15.48
N ASP A 101 -4.74 -10.35 -16.28
CA ASP A 101 -4.61 -10.17 -17.72
C ASP A 101 -4.41 -8.68 -18.04
N ARG A 102 -3.35 -8.39 -18.77
CA ARG A 102 -3.01 -7.03 -19.20
C ARG A 102 -3.85 -6.55 -20.37
N LYS A 103 -4.34 -7.47 -21.21
CA LYS A 103 -5.15 -7.12 -22.38
C LYS A 103 -6.50 -6.55 -21.95
N GLY A 104 -6.81 -5.33 -22.39
CA GLY A 104 -8.07 -4.65 -22.05
C GLY A 104 -8.17 -4.30 -20.55
N SER A 105 -7.04 -4.25 -19.84
CA SER A 105 -7.04 -3.96 -18.41
C SER A 105 -7.53 -2.55 -18.09
N GLN A 106 -7.40 -1.58 -18.99
CA GLN A 106 -7.88 -0.20 -18.84
C GLN A 106 -9.40 -0.15 -18.54
N GLU A 107 -10.19 -1.03 -19.16
CA GLU A 107 -11.64 -1.13 -19.00
C GLU A 107 -12.08 -1.53 -17.59
N LYS A 108 -11.14 -2.05 -16.78
CA LYS A 108 -11.40 -2.45 -15.39
C LYS A 108 -11.25 -1.32 -14.39
N PHE A 109 -10.79 -0.16 -14.85
CA PHE A 109 -10.54 1.00 -14.01
C PHE A 109 -11.39 2.18 -14.45
N GLN A 110 -11.77 2.99 -13.48
CA GLN A 110 -12.44 4.27 -13.67
C GLN A 110 -11.58 5.36 -13.04
N TYR A 111 -11.55 6.52 -13.67
CA TYR A 111 -10.80 7.68 -13.18
C TYR A 111 -11.78 8.79 -12.79
N THR A 112 -11.59 9.31 -11.59
CA THR A 112 -12.33 10.47 -11.09
C THR A 112 -11.31 11.57 -10.76
N HIS A 113 -11.57 12.78 -11.22
CA HIS A 113 -10.85 13.97 -10.79
C HIS A 113 -11.85 15.09 -10.56
N TYR A 114 -11.98 15.49 -9.31
CA TYR A 114 -12.81 16.61 -8.89
C TYR A 114 -11.92 17.71 -8.31
N PHE A 115 -12.03 18.89 -8.92
CA PHE A 115 -11.23 20.05 -8.51
C PHE A 115 -12.12 21.27 -8.29
N ARG A 116 -11.94 21.95 -7.17
CA ARG A 116 -12.47 23.29 -6.88
C ARG A 116 -11.50 24.05 -5.99
N ALA A 117 -11.79 25.34 -5.73
CA ALA A 117 -10.96 26.13 -4.83
C ALA A 117 -10.74 25.42 -3.48
N GLN A 118 -9.50 25.24 -3.09
CA GLN A 118 -9.05 24.57 -1.86
C GLN A 118 -9.42 23.07 -1.73
N PHE A 119 -9.89 22.43 -2.80
CA PHE A 119 -10.20 21.00 -2.78
C PHE A 119 -9.76 20.34 -4.09
N ASP A 120 -9.06 19.22 -3.99
CA ASP A 120 -8.59 18.41 -5.11
C ASP A 120 -8.69 16.94 -4.74
N LEU A 121 -9.48 16.17 -5.49
CA LEU A 121 -9.64 14.73 -5.31
C LEU A 121 -9.33 14.03 -6.62
N THR A 122 -8.36 13.15 -6.59
CA THR A 122 -8.09 12.18 -7.65
C THR A 122 -8.33 10.77 -7.14
N ALA A 123 -9.06 9.95 -7.89
CA ALA A 123 -9.31 8.56 -7.55
C ALA A 123 -9.23 7.64 -8.78
N ILE A 124 -8.66 6.44 -8.57
CA ILE A 124 -8.68 5.34 -9.53
C ILE A 124 -9.47 4.21 -8.90
N ASN A 125 -10.67 3.96 -9.44
CA ASN A 125 -11.64 3.02 -8.89
C ASN A 125 -11.68 1.73 -9.69
N PHE A 126 -11.86 0.59 -9.01
CA PHE A 126 -12.01 -0.72 -9.64
C PHE A 126 -12.67 -1.71 -8.68
N ASN A 127 -13.16 -2.84 -9.22
CA ASN A 127 -13.83 -3.88 -8.45
C ASN A 127 -13.10 -5.22 -8.60
N ILE A 128 -12.92 -5.93 -7.49
CA ILE A 128 -12.38 -7.29 -7.46
C ILE A 128 -13.36 -8.16 -6.65
N ASP A 129 -14.03 -9.09 -7.32
CA ASP A 129 -14.94 -10.06 -6.68
C ASP A 129 -16.01 -9.39 -5.76
N GLY A 130 -16.51 -8.22 -6.18
CA GLY A 130 -17.49 -7.44 -5.44
C GLY A 130 -16.91 -6.50 -4.37
N TYR A 131 -15.59 -6.53 -4.13
CA TYR A 131 -14.92 -5.52 -3.31
C TYR A 131 -14.62 -4.29 -4.16
N GLU A 132 -15.02 -3.13 -3.67
CA GLU A 132 -14.73 -1.85 -4.30
C GLU A 132 -13.40 -1.31 -3.79
N TYR A 133 -12.51 -0.98 -4.70
CA TYR A 133 -11.21 -0.39 -4.42
C TYR A 133 -11.17 1.03 -4.96
N SER A 134 -10.62 1.96 -4.20
CA SER A 134 -10.32 3.31 -4.62
C SER A 134 -8.89 3.68 -4.23
N VAL A 135 -8.02 3.87 -5.22
CA VAL A 135 -6.69 4.48 -4.99
C VAL A 135 -6.90 5.98 -5.07
N PHE A 136 -6.72 6.68 -3.95
CA PHE A 136 -7.08 8.08 -3.79
C PHE A 136 -5.88 8.98 -3.47
N ASP A 137 -5.98 10.23 -3.91
CA ASP A 137 -5.11 11.35 -3.60
C ASP A 137 -6.02 12.56 -3.35
N ASP A 138 -6.18 12.92 -2.08
CA ASP A 138 -7.17 13.88 -1.61
C ASP A 138 -6.46 15.03 -0.87
N TYR A 139 -6.77 16.25 -1.29
CA TYR A 139 -6.37 17.49 -0.64
C TYR A 139 -7.60 18.32 -0.26
N ASN A 140 -7.72 18.65 1.02
CA ASN A 140 -8.75 19.54 1.55
C ASN A 140 -8.16 20.71 2.33
N GLY A 141 -8.03 21.85 1.67
CA GLY A 141 -7.54 23.11 2.26
C GLY A 141 -8.61 23.88 3.03
N GLU A 142 -9.87 23.45 3.02
CA GLU A 142 -10.96 24.06 3.79
C GLU A 142 -10.91 23.60 5.26
N GLU A 143 -10.33 22.42 5.52
CA GLU A 143 -10.14 21.92 6.88
C GLU A 143 -9.05 22.70 7.63
N LYS A 144 -9.21 22.77 8.97
CA LYS A 144 -8.23 23.41 9.87
C LYS A 144 -7.80 22.41 10.95
N PRO A 145 -6.58 21.85 10.92
CA PRO A 145 -5.52 22.06 9.90
C PRO A 145 -5.88 21.48 8.55
N VAL A 146 -5.23 21.97 7.49
CA VAL A 146 -5.33 21.42 6.13
C VAL A 146 -5.12 19.90 6.14
N VAL A 147 -5.96 19.16 5.47
CA VAL A 147 -5.88 17.70 5.37
C VAL A 147 -5.40 17.32 3.97
N SER A 148 -4.40 16.44 3.92
CA SER A 148 -4.00 15.72 2.72
C SER A 148 -3.92 14.24 3.07
N SER A 149 -4.55 13.40 2.29
CA SER A 149 -4.64 11.95 2.53
C SER A 149 -4.55 11.19 1.22
N GLU A 150 -3.60 10.30 1.14
CA GLU A 150 -3.37 9.48 -0.04
C GLU A 150 -3.30 7.99 0.36
N GLY A 151 -3.73 7.11 -0.53
CA GLY A 151 -3.71 5.68 -0.22
C GLY A 151 -4.62 4.83 -1.09
N VAL A 152 -5.10 3.75 -0.49
CA VAL A 152 -6.15 2.90 -1.07
C VAL A 152 -7.21 2.61 -0.02
N SER A 153 -8.47 2.75 -0.39
CA SER A 153 -9.61 2.30 0.39
C SER A 153 -10.24 1.05 -0.24
N VAL A 154 -10.85 0.23 0.60
CA VAL A 154 -11.50 -1.02 0.21
C VAL A 154 -12.84 -1.15 0.92
N THR A 155 -13.91 -1.28 0.16
CA THR A 155 -15.26 -1.53 0.67
C THR A 155 -15.66 -2.97 0.34
N ALA A 156 -16.03 -3.75 1.35
CA ALA A 156 -16.47 -5.12 1.18
C ALA A 156 -17.93 -5.18 0.71
N PRO A 157 -18.32 -6.23 -0.05
CA PRO A 157 -19.69 -6.40 -0.51
C PRO A 157 -20.71 -6.31 0.63
N GLY A 158 -21.72 -5.44 0.48
CA GLY A 158 -22.79 -5.26 1.46
C GLY A 158 -22.34 -4.65 2.80
N LYS A 159 -21.15 -4.07 2.88
CA LYS A 159 -20.67 -3.34 4.06
C LYS A 159 -20.65 -1.85 3.78
N PRO A 160 -21.22 -1.01 4.69
CA PRO A 160 -21.23 0.44 4.50
C PRO A 160 -19.88 1.09 4.87
N LYS A 161 -18.97 0.35 5.52
CA LYS A 161 -17.71 0.88 6.04
C LYS A 161 -16.54 0.43 5.18
N GLU A 162 -15.82 1.38 4.65
CA GLU A 162 -14.53 1.17 3.99
C GLU A 162 -13.38 0.99 4.99
N VAL A 163 -12.34 0.34 4.54
CA VAL A 163 -11.04 0.22 5.24
C VAL A 163 -9.99 0.92 4.40
N SER A 164 -9.34 1.95 4.97
CA SER A 164 -8.33 2.72 4.26
C SER A 164 -6.91 2.36 4.70
N PHE A 165 -6.02 2.21 3.72
CA PHE A 165 -4.59 2.02 3.88
C PHE A 165 -3.87 3.29 3.42
N VAL A 166 -3.58 4.18 4.38
CA VAL A 166 -3.02 5.50 4.11
C VAL A 166 -1.52 5.43 3.86
N CYS A 167 -1.02 6.21 2.93
CA CYS A 167 0.39 6.37 2.62
C CYS A 167 1.19 6.83 3.85
N ARG A 168 2.39 6.28 4.03
CA ARG A 168 3.31 6.70 5.09
C ARG A 168 4.12 7.93 4.70
N THR A 169 4.36 8.09 3.41
CA THR A 169 5.10 9.22 2.81
C THR A 169 4.34 9.68 1.59
N LYS A 170 4.60 10.90 1.13
CA LYS A 170 4.04 11.41 -0.12
C LYS A 170 4.19 10.39 -1.25
N PRO A 171 3.12 10.07 -2.00
CA PRO A 171 3.16 9.11 -3.09
C PRO A 171 4.01 9.61 -4.27
N ILE A 172 4.43 8.69 -5.12
CA ILE A 172 4.83 8.97 -6.49
C ILE A 172 3.55 8.97 -7.30
N THR A 173 3.26 10.04 -8.06
CA THR A 173 2.05 10.16 -8.87
C THR A 173 2.37 10.65 -10.26
N ASP A 174 1.67 10.11 -11.26
CA ASP A 174 1.66 10.57 -12.65
C ASP A 174 0.28 10.27 -13.26
N TYR A 175 -0.65 11.20 -13.07
CA TYR A 175 -2.03 11.08 -13.58
C TYR A 175 -2.19 11.63 -15.00
N THR A 176 -1.08 11.95 -15.66
CA THR A 176 -1.08 12.48 -17.03
C THR A 176 -1.86 11.54 -17.95
N ASP A 177 -2.78 12.10 -18.72
CA ASP A 177 -3.62 11.42 -19.72
C ASP A 177 -4.64 10.39 -19.20
N LEU A 178 -4.72 10.12 -17.89
CA LEU A 178 -5.66 9.10 -17.38
C LEU A 178 -7.12 9.41 -17.72
N GLN A 179 -7.51 10.68 -17.70
CA GLN A 179 -8.87 11.09 -18.06
C GLN A 179 -9.22 10.78 -19.53
N ALA A 180 -8.23 10.77 -20.42
CA ALA A 180 -8.42 10.41 -21.83
C ALA A 180 -8.39 8.90 -22.06
N VAL A 181 -7.82 8.14 -21.14
CA VAL A 181 -7.60 6.68 -21.26
C VAL A 181 -8.67 5.87 -20.55
N LEU A 182 -9.08 6.31 -19.37
CA LEU A 182 -10.02 5.58 -18.51
C LEU A 182 -11.44 6.17 -18.61
N SER A 183 -12.44 5.33 -18.43
CA SER A 183 -13.82 5.81 -18.27
C SER A 183 -13.97 6.69 -17.04
N SER A 184 -14.86 7.68 -17.10
CA SER A 184 -15.17 8.52 -15.95
C SER A 184 -15.81 7.67 -14.85
N GLY A 185 -15.27 7.76 -13.63
CA GLY A 185 -15.94 7.28 -12.43
C GLY A 185 -17.20 8.11 -12.17
N GLN A 186 -18.26 7.50 -11.67
CA GLN A 186 -19.42 8.24 -11.20
C GLN A 186 -19.06 8.96 -9.90
N GLU A 187 -19.48 10.20 -9.80
CA GLU A 187 -19.47 10.99 -8.56
C GLU A 187 -20.50 10.45 -7.55
#